data_158f5d1b9237fa17ce6ba491776be888
#
_entry.id   158f5d1b9237fa17ce6ba491776be888
#
_cell.length_a   1.000
_cell.length_b   1.000
_cell.length_c   1.000
_cell.angle_alpha   90.00
_cell.angle_beta   90.00
_cell.angle_gamma   90.00
#
_symmetry.space_group_name_H-M   'P 1'
#
loop_
_entity.id
_entity.type
_entity.pdbx_description
1 polymer ?
#
loop_
_entity_poly.entity_id
_entity_poly.type
_entity_poly.pdbx_seq_one_letter_code
_entity_poly.pdbx_strand_id
1 'polypeptide(L)'
;MQQEVCAVQRELLEQLREITEEERRILNGEAEVDRDLYTSGSDFTIDSNKMLEEGKLIAIRTHTRFVHFPLHRHNYVEVLYVCEGTLTNIIDGKQVIVRKGELLFLNQFTHHEILAAGRSDIAINFMVLPEFFDVAYSMAGNNNVLADFLVNVLRRDNQQGEYLHFKVSEVLQIQNLLENIIYSLVTGRGNQNKINQTTMGLIFLYLMDSVQYVEMRLPNQYENICLLYTSDAADESRHV
;
A
#
# COMPACT_ATOMS: atom_id res chain seq x y z
N MET A 1 -18.96 -7.68 -24.00
CA MET A 1 -19.38 -7.42 -22.61
C MET A 1 -18.12 -7.59 -21.78
N GLN A 2 -17.37 -6.50 -21.58
CA GLN A 2 -16.27 -6.49 -20.63
C GLN A 2 -16.92 -6.57 -19.24
N GLN A 3 -16.72 -7.68 -18.53
CA GLN A 3 -16.95 -7.71 -17.10
C GLN A 3 -15.94 -6.73 -16.49
N GLU A 4 -16.42 -5.62 -15.96
CA GLU A 4 -15.62 -4.82 -15.04
C GLU A 4 -15.14 -5.78 -13.92
N VAL A 5 -13.84 -5.93 -13.82
CA VAL A 5 -13.22 -6.59 -12.68
C VAL A 5 -13.56 -5.71 -11.49
N CYS A 6 -14.55 -6.12 -10.71
CA CYS A 6 -15.00 -5.33 -9.56
C CYS A 6 -13.94 -5.45 -8.47
N ALA A 7 -13.18 -4.38 -8.24
CA ALA A 7 -12.04 -4.41 -7.33
C ALA A 7 -12.43 -4.73 -5.87
N VAL A 8 -13.66 -4.45 -5.43
CA VAL A 8 -14.18 -4.77 -4.08
C VAL A 8 -15.68 -5.00 -4.20
N GLN A 9 -16.19 -6.08 -3.55
CA GLN A 9 -17.63 -6.36 -3.56
C GLN A 9 -18.43 -5.18 -2.99
N ARG A 10 -19.60 -4.94 -3.56
CA ARG A 10 -20.43 -3.79 -3.24
C ARG A 10 -20.76 -3.70 -1.74
N GLU A 11 -21.07 -4.82 -1.11
CA GLU A 11 -21.40 -4.86 0.32
C GLU A 11 -20.21 -4.46 1.20
N LEU A 12 -19.00 -4.85 0.81
CA LEU A 12 -17.77 -4.48 1.52
C LEU A 12 -17.47 -2.99 1.35
N LEU A 13 -17.67 -2.44 0.15
CA LEU A 13 -17.54 -1.01 -0.09
C LEU A 13 -18.53 -0.18 0.75
N GLU A 14 -19.77 -0.63 0.91
CA GLU A 14 -20.74 0.07 1.75
C GLU A 14 -20.29 0.13 3.21
N GLN A 15 -19.69 -0.96 3.74
CA GLN A 15 -19.12 -0.96 5.10
C GLN A 15 -17.93 0.01 5.22
N LEU A 16 -17.05 0.04 4.20
CA LEU A 16 -15.89 0.96 4.18
C LEU A 16 -16.29 2.44 4.01
N ARG A 17 -17.50 2.72 3.51
CA ARG A 17 -18.03 4.09 3.38
C ARG A 17 -18.55 4.67 4.69
N GLU A 18 -18.74 3.85 5.71
CA GLU A 18 -19.18 4.33 7.02
C GLU A 18 -18.25 5.43 7.52
N ILE A 19 -18.85 6.46 8.09
CA ILE A 19 -18.11 7.60 8.65
C ILE A 19 -17.51 7.19 9.99
N THR A 20 -16.19 7.23 10.09
CA THR A 20 -15.48 6.96 11.34
C THR A 20 -15.74 8.06 12.38
N GLU A 21 -15.40 7.80 13.65
CA GLU A 21 -15.53 8.80 14.70
C GLU A 21 -14.63 10.01 14.46
N GLU A 22 -13.40 9.79 13.98
CA GLU A 22 -12.48 10.86 13.60
C GLU A 22 -13.06 11.70 12.45
N GLU A 23 -13.55 11.05 11.39
CA GLU A 23 -14.18 11.75 10.27
C GLU A 23 -15.44 12.55 10.69
N ARG A 24 -16.19 12.02 11.65
CA ARG A 24 -17.36 12.73 12.19
C ARG A 24 -16.95 14.01 12.91
N ARG A 25 -15.87 13.97 13.69
CA ARG A 25 -15.31 15.17 14.35
C ARG A 25 -14.81 16.18 13.31
N ILE A 26 -14.10 15.73 12.29
CA ILE A 26 -13.64 16.57 11.17
C ILE A 26 -14.83 17.26 10.48
N LEU A 27 -15.87 16.50 10.14
CA LEU A 27 -17.08 17.05 9.51
C LEU A 27 -17.85 18.05 10.42
N ASN A 28 -17.69 17.94 11.73
CA ASN A 28 -18.26 18.85 12.72
C ASN A 28 -17.39 20.10 12.98
N GLY A 29 -16.26 20.25 12.30
CA GLY A 29 -15.45 21.47 12.33
C GLY A 29 -14.04 21.32 12.93
N GLU A 30 -13.59 20.12 13.27
CA GLU A 30 -12.17 19.89 13.56
C GLU A 30 -11.39 20.00 12.25
N ALA A 31 -10.51 21.02 12.14
CA ALA A 31 -9.83 21.33 10.88
C ALA A 31 -8.59 20.46 10.60
N GLU A 32 -8.15 19.67 11.57
CA GLU A 32 -6.88 18.92 11.51
C GLU A 32 -7.08 17.47 12.00
N VAL A 33 -6.17 16.60 11.59
CA VAL A 33 -6.10 15.23 12.11
C VAL A 33 -5.69 15.24 13.58
N ASP A 34 -6.28 14.37 14.36
CA ASP A 34 -5.93 14.17 15.76
C ASP A 34 -4.59 13.43 15.87
N ARG A 35 -3.50 14.20 16.01
CA ARG A 35 -2.13 13.65 16.05
C ARG A 35 -1.92 12.62 17.16
N ASP A 36 -2.63 12.75 18.27
CA ASP A 36 -2.47 11.85 19.41
C ASP A 36 -2.94 10.42 19.10
N LEU A 37 -3.79 10.25 18.08
CA LEU A 37 -4.16 8.92 17.59
C LEU A 37 -3.00 8.21 16.87
N TYR A 38 -2.03 8.96 16.34
CA TYR A 38 -1.03 8.46 15.41
C TYR A 38 0.40 8.42 15.98
N THR A 39 0.76 9.40 16.80
CA THR A 39 2.12 9.53 17.33
C THR A 39 2.14 9.87 18.80
N SER A 40 3.24 9.54 19.47
CA SER A 40 3.53 9.99 20.85
C SER A 40 4.72 10.95 20.89
N GLY A 41 5.38 11.19 19.74
CA GLY A 41 6.56 12.02 19.62
C GLY A 41 6.29 13.45 19.15
N SER A 42 7.31 14.29 19.18
CA SER A 42 7.27 15.65 18.64
C SER A 42 7.23 15.67 17.10
N ASP A 43 7.88 14.68 16.47
CA ASP A 43 7.87 14.49 15.04
C ASP A 43 6.58 13.79 14.62
N PHE A 44 6.02 14.15 13.45
CA PHE A 44 4.86 13.43 12.96
C PHE A 44 5.30 12.14 12.25
N THR A 45 5.81 11.21 13.06
CA THR A 45 6.05 9.82 12.65
C THR A 45 4.92 8.97 13.17
N ILE A 46 4.15 8.34 12.28
CA ILE A 46 3.06 7.43 12.66
C ILE A 46 3.67 6.15 13.23
N ASP A 47 3.29 5.84 14.47
CA ASP A 47 3.90 4.77 15.25
C ASP A 47 3.12 3.46 15.10
N SER A 48 3.79 2.43 14.62
CA SER A 48 3.23 1.07 14.51
C SER A 48 2.69 0.55 15.85
N ASN A 49 3.32 0.90 16.98
CA ASN A 49 2.86 0.46 18.30
C ASN A 49 1.47 0.99 18.70
N LYS A 50 1.02 2.08 18.08
CA LYS A 50 -0.35 2.59 18.26
C LYS A 50 -1.36 1.91 17.34
N MET A 51 -0.90 1.27 16.27
CA MET A 51 -1.73 0.79 15.18
C MET A 51 -1.79 -0.73 15.09
N LEU A 52 -0.71 -1.44 15.49
CA LEU A 52 -0.64 -2.89 15.44
C LEU A 52 -0.79 -3.50 16.83
N GLU A 53 -1.53 -4.59 16.89
CA GLU A 53 -1.53 -5.45 18.09
C GLU A 53 -0.20 -6.20 18.19
N GLU A 54 0.23 -6.44 19.43
CA GLU A 54 1.48 -7.17 19.70
C GLU A 54 1.53 -8.52 18.98
N GLY A 55 2.66 -8.79 18.32
CA GLY A 55 2.90 -10.02 17.56
C GLY A 55 2.26 -10.07 16.17
N LYS A 56 1.57 -9.02 15.72
CA LYS A 56 1.11 -8.90 14.34
C LYS A 56 2.14 -8.18 13.48
N LEU A 57 2.36 -8.68 12.26
CA LEU A 57 3.24 -8.05 11.27
C LEU A 57 2.49 -7.14 10.30
N ILE A 58 1.17 -7.26 10.26
CA ILE A 58 0.30 -6.48 9.36
C ILE A 58 -0.94 -6.03 10.12
N ALA A 59 -1.31 -4.78 9.94
CA ALA A 59 -2.62 -4.25 10.31
C ALA A 59 -3.18 -3.43 9.17
N ILE A 60 -4.48 -3.14 9.21
CA ILE A 60 -5.10 -2.24 8.25
C ILE A 60 -5.99 -1.21 8.92
N ARG A 61 -6.18 -0.12 8.20
CA ARG A 61 -7.06 0.97 8.56
C ARG A 61 -7.64 1.60 7.29
N THR A 62 -8.87 2.07 7.36
CA THR A 62 -9.40 2.99 6.34
C THR A 62 -8.65 4.32 6.40
N HIS A 63 -8.36 4.90 5.23
CA HIS A 63 -7.80 6.24 5.16
C HIS A 63 -8.81 7.28 5.66
N THR A 64 -8.36 8.25 6.47
CA THR A 64 -9.19 9.32 7.02
C THR A 64 -9.50 10.35 5.94
N ARG A 65 -10.79 10.51 5.62
CA ARG A 65 -11.29 11.43 4.58
C ARG A 65 -11.56 12.83 5.13
N PHE A 66 -11.87 13.78 4.24
CA PHE A 66 -12.38 15.14 4.51
C PHE A 66 -11.38 16.11 5.10
N VAL A 67 -10.14 15.71 5.27
CA VAL A 67 -9.08 16.54 5.83
C VAL A 67 -7.79 16.33 5.06
N HIS A 68 -6.97 17.38 4.96
CA HIS A 68 -5.59 17.26 4.51
C HIS A 68 -4.77 16.55 5.59
N PHE A 69 -4.19 15.41 5.23
CA PHE A 69 -3.29 14.70 6.13
C PHE A 69 -1.89 15.29 5.99
N PRO A 70 -1.36 15.99 6.99
CA PRO A 70 -0.16 16.80 6.87
C PRO A 70 1.09 15.95 6.69
N LEU A 71 2.21 16.60 6.32
CA LEU A 71 3.50 15.95 6.09
C LEU A 71 3.88 15.06 7.29
N HIS A 72 4.08 13.78 7.01
CA HIS A 72 4.40 12.74 7.99
C HIS A 72 5.24 11.64 7.35
N ARG A 73 5.72 10.74 8.17
CA ARG A 73 6.34 9.46 7.79
C ARG A 73 5.86 8.35 8.73
N HIS A 74 6.33 7.15 8.51
CA HIS A 74 5.97 5.97 9.30
C HIS A 74 7.22 5.28 9.85
N ASN A 75 7.11 4.50 10.92
CA ASN A 75 8.15 3.55 11.35
C ASN A 75 7.91 2.13 10.80
N TYR A 76 7.08 2.02 9.76
CA TYR A 76 6.71 0.79 9.04
C TYR A 76 6.61 1.06 7.54
N VAL A 77 6.44 0.02 6.72
CA VAL A 77 6.10 0.17 5.31
C VAL A 77 4.59 0.38 5.18
N GLU A 78 4.18 1.51 4.61
CA GLU A 78 2.78 1.72 4.28
C GLU A 78 2.48 1.18 2.89
N VAL A 79 1.38 0.41 2.78
CA VAL A 79 0.81 0.02 1.49
C VAL A 79 -0.58 0.60 1.39
N LEU A 80 -0.72 1.60 0.56
CA LEU A 80 -1.99 2.27 0.31
C LEU A 80 -2.68 1.62 -0.89
N TYR A 81 -3.94 1.25 -0.74
CA TYR A 81 -4.79 0.69 -1.78
C TYR A 81 -6.07 1.49 -1.92
N VAL A 82 -6.42 1.88 -3.15
CA VAL A 82 -7.65 2.62 -3.43
C VAL A 82 -8.75 1.65 -3.88
N CYS A 83 -9.77 1.49 -3.05
CA CYS A 83 -10.94 0.65 -3.33
C CYS A 83 -11.91 1.34 -4.31
N GLU A 84 -12.07 2.66 -4.17
CA GLU A 84 -12.94 3.48 -5.02
C GLU A 84 -12.44 4.92 -5.07
N GLY A 85 -12.64 5.61 -6.20
CA GLY A 85 -12.20 6.98 -6.39
C GLY A 85 -10.70 7.12 -6.62
N THR A 86 -10.10 8.14 -6.00
CA THR A 86 -8.68 8.47 -6.13
C THR A 86 -8.12 9.03 -4.83
N LEU A 87 -6.82 8.87 -4.62
CA LEU A 87 -6.12 9.51 -3.52
C LEU A 87 -4.86 10.19 -4.03
N THR A 88 -4.66 11.46 -3.68
CA THR A 88 -3.51 12.24 -4.10
C THR A 88 -2.51 12.38 -2.98
N ASN A 89 -1.34 11.79 -3.16
CA ASN A 89 -0.19 11.93 -2.28
C ASN A 89 0.76 13.01 -2.84
N ILE A 90 1.40 13.76 -1.97
CA ILE A 90 2.51 14.66 -2.32
C ILE A 90 3.77 14.05 -1.69
N ILE A 91 4.68 13.58 -2.52
CA ILE A 91 5.93 12.95 -2.12
C ILE A 91 7.07 13.78 -2.70
N ASP A 92 7.90 14.38 -1.84
CA ASP A 92 8.97 15.30 -2.25
C ASP A 92 8.49 16.41 -3.21
N GLY A 93 7.33 16.99 -2.92
CA GLY A 93 6.72 18.06 -3.70
C GLY A 93 6.11 17.62 -5.04
N LYS A 94 6.09 16.31 -5.35
CA LYS A 94 5.47 15.76 -6.56
C LYS A 94 4.15 15.09 -6.22
N GLN A 95 3.15 15.30 -7.07
CA GLN A 95 1.88 14.62 -6.95
C GLN A 95 1.98 13.19 -7.48
N VAL A 96 1.55 12.23 -6.65
CA VAL A 96 1.35 10.82 -7.01
C VAL A 96 -0.14 10.51 -6.80
N ILE A 97 -0.86 10.35 -7.90
CA ILE A 97 -2.30 10.06 -7.88
C ILE A 97 -2.49 8.55 -7.97
N VAL A 98 -3.01 7.97 -6.89
CA VAL A 98 -3.36 6.54 -6.82
C VAL A 98 -4.84 6.41 -7.14
N ARG A 99 -5.17 5.55 -8.11
CA ARG A 99 -6.54 5.34 -8.60
C ARG A 99 -7.10 4.00 -8.10
N LYS A 100 -8.39 3.82 -8.28
CA LYS A 100 -9.09 2.56 -7.98
C LYS A 100 -8.31 1.35 -8.51
N GLY A 101 -8.04 0.38 -7.63
CA GLY A 101 -7.34 -0.87 -7.94
C GLY A 101 -5.81 -0.74 -7.97
N GLU A 102 -5.26 0.43 -7.69
CA GLU A 102 -3.81 0.67 -7.65
C GLU A 102 -3.28 0.59 -6.21
N LEU A 103 -1.98 0.28 -6.09
CA LEU A 103 -1.25 0.19 -4.84
C LEU A 103 -0.08 1.17 -4.83
N LEU A 104 0.12 1.85 -3.71
CA LEU A 104 1.30 2.68 -3.45
C LEU A 104 2.01 2.16 -2.21
N PHE A 105 3.26 1.73 -2.37
CA PHE A 105 4.16 1.34 -1.29
C PHE A 105 5.06 2.50 -0.92
N LEU A 106 5.11 2.83 0.35
CA LEU A 106 5.98 3.85 0.92
C LEU A 106 6.88 3.20 1.96
N ASN A 107 8.18 3.37 1.82
CA ASN A 107 9.09 2.89 2.84
C ASN A 107 9.06 3.79 4.09
N GLN A 108 9.66 3.31 5.17
CA GLN A 108 9.65 3.99 6.49
C GLN A 108 10.35 5.37 6.51
N PHE A 109 11.07 5.74 5.46
CA PHE A 109 11.78 7.02 5.36
C PHE A 109 11.07 8.03 4.45
N THR A 110 10.04 7.60 3.74
CA THR A 110 9.28 8.47 2.84
C THR A 110 8.44 9.46 3.62
N HIS A 111 8.71 10.74 3.42
CA HIS A 111 7.85 11.81 3.89
C HIS A 111 6.80 12.12 2.83
N HIS A 112 5.56 12.11 3.22
CA HIS A 112 4.46 12.44 2.32
C HIS A 112 3.33 13.16 3.05
N GLU A 113 2.50 13.84 2.31
CA GLU A 113 1.22 14.38 2.73
C GLU A 113 0.12 13.92 1.78
N ILE A 114 -1.11 13.89 2.25
CA ILE A 114 -2.23 13.40 1.45
C ILE A 114 -3.29 14.51 1.39
N LEU A 115 -3.67 14.90 0.18
CA LEU A 115 -4.72 15.88 -0.02
C LEU A 115 -6.06 15.34 0.47
N ALA A 116 -6.95 16.23 0.91
CA ALA A 116 -8.25 15.84 1.44
C ALA A 116 -9.02 14.95 0.45
N ALA A 117 -9.33 13.75 0.88
CA ALA A 117 -10.18 12.80 0.14
C ALA A 117 -11.65 13.16 0.29
N GLY A 118 -12.44 12.94 -0.75
CA GLY A 118 -13.88 13.16 -0.75
C GLY A 118 -14.66 11.95 -0.20
N ARG A 119 -15.98 12.08 -0.15
CA ARG A 119 -16.88 11.02 0.35
C ARG A 119 -16.82 9.73 -0.48
N SER A 120 -16.56 9.84 -1.77
CA SER A 120 -16.46 8.71 -2.72
C SER A 120 -15.07 8.11 -2.82
N ASP A 121 -14.07 8.72 -2.20
CA ASP A 121 -12.70 8.22 -2.24
C ASP A 121 -12.48 7.28 -1.05
N ILE A 122 -12.45 5.99 -1.33
CA ILE A 122 -12.31 4.93 -0.33
C ILE A 122 -10.95 4.28 -0.51
N ALA A 123 -10.10 4.44 0.48
CA ALA A 123 -8.77 3.86 0.49
C ALA A 123 -8.48 3.12 1.79
N ILE A 124 -7.58 2.17 1.71
CA ILE A 124 -7.13 1.31 2.81
C ILE A 124 -5.62 1.47 2.94
N ASN A 125 -5.16 1.69 4.16
CA ASN A 125 -3.74 1.70 4.51
C ASN A 125 -3.39 0.39 5.21
N PHE A 126 -2.55 -0.42 4.59
CA PHE A 126 -1.91 -1.55 5.24
C PHE A 126 -0.63 -1.07 5.91
N MET A 127 -0.50 -1.37 7.18
CA MET A 127 0.70 -1.15 7.97
C MET A 127 1.46 -2.46 8.00
N VAL A 128 2.62 -2.50 7.37
CA VAL A 128 3.43 -3.72 7.21
C VAL A 128 4.78 -3.51 7.88
N LEU A 129 5.05 -4.29 8.92
CA LEU A 129 6.36 -4.23 9.57
C LEU A 129 7.45 -4.75 8.63
N PRO A 130 8.66 -4.16 8.64
CA PRO A 130 9.77 -4.59 7.79
C PRO A 130 10.08 -6.10 7.88
N GLU A 131 9.87 -6.71 9.04
CA GLU A 131 10.09 -8.13 9.29
C GLU A 131 9.18 -9.04 8.45
N PHE A 132 8.04 -8.52 7.98
CA PHE A 132 7.16 -9.26 7.07
C PHE A 132 7.87 -9.62 5.77
N PHE A 133 8.74 -8.75 5.28
CA PHE A 133 9.43 -8.96 4.00
C PHE A 133 10.43 -10.11 4.04
N ASP A 134 10.91 -10.52 5.23
CA ASP A 134 11.69 -11.75 5.40
C ASP A 134 10.85 -12.99 5.07
N VAL A 135 9.56 -12.97 5.47
CA VAL A 135 8.61 -14.04 5.16
C VAL A 135 8.30 -14.06 3.66
N ALA A 136 7.99 -12.91 3.08
CA ALA A 136 7.71 -12.80 1.65
C ALA A 136 8.92 -13.23 0.79
N TYR A 137 10.13 -12.82 1.17
CA TYR A 137 11.37 -13.23 0.53
C TYR A 137 11.59 -14.75 0.59
N SER A 138 11.36 -15.36 1.76
CA SER A 138 11.48 -16.82 1.91
C SER A 138 10.50 -17.60 1.02
N MET A 139 9.34 -17.02 0.73
CA MET A 139 8.33 -17.59 -0.18
C MET A 139 8.73 -17.43 -1.66
N ALA A 140 9.40 -16.34 -2.02
CA ALA A 140 9.84 -16.06 -3.40
C ALA A 140 11.00 -16.97 -3.87
N GLY A 141 11.74 -17.60 -2.94
CA GLY A 141 12.91 -18.42 -3.23
C GLY A 141 14.19 -17.60 -3.46
N ASN A 142 15.34 -18.26 -3.26
CA ASN A 142 16.65 -17.60 -3.14
C ASN A 142 17.27 -17.10 -4.47
N ASN A 143 16.59 -17.18 -5.60
CA ASN A 143 17.17 -16.84 -6.91
C ASN A 143 16.36 -15.81 -7.70
N ASN A 144 15.53 -15.03 -7.04
CA ASN A 144 14.73 -14.00 -7.71
C ASN A 144 15.36 -12.62 -7.47
N VAL A 145 16.17 -12.14 -8.43
CA VAL A 145 16.85 -10.84 -8.38
C VAL A 145 15.88 -9.68 -8.17
N LEU A 146 14.64 -9.79 -8.69
CA LEU A 146 13.63 -8.79 -8.52
C LEU A 146 13.05 -8.78 -7.09
N ALA A 147 12.85 -9.96 -6.50
CA ALA A 147 12.45 -10.06 -5.09
C ALA A 147 13.49 -9.41 -4.19
N ASP A 148 14.79 -9.70 -4.41
CA ASP A 148 15.89 -9.05 -3.71
C ASP A 148 15.82 -7.53 -3.82
N PHE A 149 15.58 -7.04 -5.03
CA PHE A 149 15.49 -5.64 -5.31
C PHE A 149 14.30 -4.98 -4.58
N LEU A 150 13.09 -5.52 -4.71
CA LEU A 150 11.89 -4.98 -4.06
C LEU A 150 12.01 -5.02 -2.53
N VAL A 151 12.51 -6.12 -1.98
CA VAL A 151 12.74 -6.25 -0.54
C VAL A 151 13.79 -5.23 -0.08
N ASN A 152 14.88 -5.07 -0.83
CA ASN A 152 15.92 -4.09 -0.49
C ASN A 152 15.40 -2.65 -0.54
N VAL A 153 14.58 -2.29 -1.52
CA VAL A 153 13.93 -0.96 -1.58
C VAL A 153 13.04 -0.73 -0.37
N LEU A 154 12.21 -1.72 -0.01
CA LEU A 154 11.25 -1.58 1.09
C LEU A 154 11.88 -1.63 2.49
N ARG A 155 13.03 -2.31 2.65
CA ARG A 155 13.73 -2.46 3.95
C ARG A 155 14.96 -1.57 4.13
N ARG A 156 15.23 -0.70 3.20
CA ARG A 156 16.52 -0.01 3.11
C ARG A 156 16.86 0.85 4.33
N ASP A 157 18.06 0.65 4.89
CA ASP A 157 18.61 1.44 6.00
C ASP A 157 19.31 2.74 5.56
N ASN A 158 19.24 3.11 4.28
CA ASN A 158 19.93 4.28 3.75
C ASN A 158 19.24 5.62 4.05
N GLN A 159 18.15 5.60 4.82
CA GLN A 159 17.36 6.77 5.23
C GLN A 159 16.80 7.62 4.06
N GLN A 160 16.74 7.08 2.86
CA GLN A 160 16.10 7.74 1.72
C GLN A 160 14.66 7.31 1.57
N GLY A 161 13.76 8.28 1.42
CA GLY A 161 12.36 8.03 1.09
C GLY A 161 12.24 7.47 -0.33
N GLU A 162 11.60 6.32 -0.46
CA GLU A 162 11.38 5.64 -1.73
C GLU A 162 9.96 5.10 -1.79
N TYR A 163 9.37 5.06 -2.98
CA TYR A 163 8.05 4.50 -3.18
C TYR A 163 7.97 3.65 -4.46
N LEU A 164 7.01 2.72 -4.46
CA LEU A 164 6.64 1.90 -5.60
C LEU A 164 5.14 2.08 -5.86
N HIS A 165 4.78 2.53 -7.04
CA HIS A 165 3.39 2.69 -7.44
C HIS A 165 3.03 1.61 -8.46
N PHE A 166 2.16 0.66 -8.07
CA PHE A 166 1.72 -0.46 -8.89
C PHE A 166 0.36 -0.16 -9.51
N LYS A 167 0.30 -0.07 -10.84
CA LYS A 167 -0.92 0.13 -11.63
C LYS A 167 -1.52 -1.22 -12.03
N VAL A 168 -2.07 -1.94 -11.06
CA VAL A 168 -2.51 -3.34 -11.17
C VAL A 168 -4.02 -3.52 -11.11
N SER A 169 -4.79 -2.47 -11.42
CA SER A 169 -6.26 -2.50 -11.42
C SER A 169 -6.86 -3.64 -12.24
N GLU A 170 -6.18 -4.03 -13.32
CA GLU A 170 -6.63 -5.09 -14.24
C GLU A 170 -6.06 -6.48 -13.89
N VAL A 171 -5.24 -6.60 -12.85
CA VAL A 171 -4.64 -7.89 -12.43
C VAL A 171 -5.57 -8.60 -11.44
N LEU A 172 -6.45 -9.43 -11.98
CA LEU A 172 -7.53 -10.10 -11.23
C LEU A 172 -7.03 -10.83 -9.99
N GLN A 173 -5.89 -11.50 -10.07
CA GLN A 173 -5.30 -12.26 -8.95
C GLN A 173 -4.99 -11.35 -7.77
N ILE A 174 -4.39 -10.20 -8.04
CA ILE A 174 -4.05 -9.20 -7.00
C ILE A 174 -5.35 -8.63 -6.42
N GLN A 175 -6.31 -8.24 -7.26
CA GLN A 175 -7.59 -7.67 -6.82
C GLN A 175 -8.35 -8.62 -5.91
N ASN A 176 -8.47 -9.90 -6.27
CA ASN A 176 -9.16 -10.93 -5.47
C ASN A 176 -8.48 -11.16 -4.11
N LEU A 177 -7.14 -11.18 -4.08
CA LEU A 177 -6.39 -11.37 -2.83
C LEU A 177 -6.53 -10.16 -1.90
N LEU A 178 -6.49 -8.94 -2.43
CA LEU A 178 -6.74 -7.72 -1.67
C LEU A 178 -8.14 -7.71 -1.08
N GLU A 179 -9.16 -8.05 -1.87
CA GLU A 179 -10.54 -8.14 -1.41
C GLU A 179 -10.68 -9.14 -0.25
N ASN A 180 -10.06 -10.31 -0.35
CA ASN A 180 -10.08 -11.32 0.73
C ASN A 180 -9.46 -10.79 2.03
N ILE A 181 -8.33 -10.07 1.97
CA ILE A 181 -7.72 -9.46 3.15
C ILE A 181 -8.67 -8.40 3.74
N ILE A 182 -9.18 -7.49 2.92
CA ILE A 182 -10.07 -6.42 3.35
C ILE A 182 -11.32 -7.00 4.01
N TYR A 183 -11.95 -8.01 3.38
CA TYR A 183 -13.10 -8.70 3.94
C TYR A 183 -12.81 -9.31 5.32
N SER A 184 -11.67 -9.99 5.47
CA SER A 184 -11.31 -10.64 6.72
C SER A 184 -11.11 -9.63 7.87
N LEU A 185 -10.63 -8.45 7.55
CA LEU A 185 -10.33 -7.40 8.51
C LEU A 185 -11.58 -6.62 8.91
N VAL A 186 -12.45 -6.30 7.95
CA VAL A 186 -13.71 -5.60 8.20
C VAL A 186 -14.69 -6.49 9.00
N THR A 187 -14.75 -7.81 8.70
CA THR A 187 -15.68 -8.71 9.39
C THR A 187 -15.19 -9.17 10.77
N GLY A 188 -13.96 -8.84 11.16
CA GLY A 188 -13.43 -9.11 12.50
C GLY A 188 -13.40 -10.60 12.88
N ARG A 189 -13.42 -11.53 11.92
CA ARG A 189 -13.34 -12.96 12.18
C ARG A 189 -11.99 -13.30 12.77
N GLY A 190 -11.96 -13.57 14.07
CA GLY A 190 -10.75 -13.80 14.85
C GLY A 190 -9.85 -14.89 14.27
N ASN A 191 -8.54 -14.76 14.55
CA ASN A 191 -7.47 -15.70 14.23
C ASN A 191 -7.10 -15.88 12.75
N GLN A 192 -7.30 -14.85 11.90
CA GLN A 192 -6.91 -14.91 10.49
C GLN A 192 -5.49 -14.33 10.22
N ASN A 193 -4.71 -14.04 11.26
CA ASN A 193 -3.38 -13.42 11.09
C ASN A 193 -2.48 -14.19 10.11
N LYS A 194 -2.41 -15.53 10.25
CA LYS A 194 -1.61 -16.36 9.32
C LYS A 194 -2.17 -16.34 7.89
N ILE A 195 -3.49 -16.35 7.74
CA ILE A 195 -4.14 -16.29 6.43
C ILE A 195 -3.83 -14.94 5.79
N ASN A 196 -4.03 -13.83 6.50
CA ASN A 196 -3.76 -12.50 6.00
C ASN A 196 -2.28 -12.29 5.65
N GLN A 197 -1.35 -12.78 6.50
CA GLN A 197 0.08 -12.75 6.20
C GLN A 197 0.42 -13.56 4.95
N THR A 198 -0.13 -14.77 4.83
CA THR A 198 0.10 -15.63 3.64
C THR A 198 -0.49 -15.00 2.39
N THR A 199 -1.69 -14.43 2.49
CA THR A 199 -2.35 -13.73 1.38
C THR A 199 -1.56 -12.50 0.95
N MET A 200 -1.04 -11.70 1.90
CA MET A 200 -0.16 -10.57 1.59
C MET A 200 1.14 -11.05 0.93
N GLY A 201 1.70 -12.18 1.37
CA GLY A 201 2.86 -12.81 0.72
C GLY A 201 2.56 -13.20 -0.73
N LEU A 202 1.38 -13.77 -1.00
CA LEU A 202 0.93 -14.07 -2.37
C LEU A 202 0.75 -12.81 -3.21
N ILE A 203 0.16 -11.75 -2.65
CA ILE A 203 0.06 -10.45 -3.33
C ILE A 203 1.45 -9.96 -3.72
N PHE A 204 2.40 -10.04 -2.80
CA PHE A 204 3.77 -9.62 -3.06
C PHE A 204 4.43 -10.44 -4.19
N LEU A 205 4.21 -11.76 -4.23
CA LEU A 205 4.69 -12.62 -5.33
C LEU A 205 4.07 -12.21 -6.68
N TYR A 206 2.75 -11.96 -6.74
CA TYR A 206 2.12 -11.47 -7.95
C TYR A 206 2.58 -10.07 -8.36
N LEU A 207 2.87 -9.20 -7.40
CA LEU A 207 3.44 -7.88 -7.70
C LEU A 207 4.84 -7.99 -8.30
N MET A 208 5.65 -8.97 -7.87
CA MET A 208 6.96 -9.25 -8.47
C MET A 208 6.85 -9.71 -9.93
N ASP A 209 5.82 -10.48 -10.27
CA ASP A 209 5.53 -10.86 -11.67
C ASP A 209 4.94 -9.69 -12.48
N SER A 210 4.48 -8.65 -11.81
CA SER A 210 3.77 -7.50 -12.40
C SER A 210 4.65 -6.25 -12.54
N VAL A 211 5.96 -6.41 -12.62
CA VAL A 211 6.93 -5.28 -12.62
C VAL A 211 6.73 -4.30 -13.78
N GLN A 212 6.19 -4.76 -14.92
CA GLN A 212 5.84 -3.90 -16.05
C GLN A 212 4.78 -2.83 -15.71
N TYR A 213 4.06 -2.98 -14.61
CA TYR A 213 3.04 -2.03 -14.14
C TYR A 213 3.53 -1.13 -13.01
N VAL A 214 4.84 -1.11 -12.74
CA VAL A 214 5.42 -0.35 -11.64
C VAL A 214 5.97 0.99 -12.13
N GLU A 215 5.55 2.07 -11.47
CA GLU A 215 6.25 3.34 -11.49
C GLU A 215 7.09 3.45 -10.22
N MET A 216 8.39 3.64 -10.37
CA MET A 216 9.33 3.70 -9.25
C MET A 216 10.04 5.04 -9.21
N ARG A 217 10.37 5.49 -8.01
CA ARG A 217 11.43 6.45 -7.80
C ARG A 217 12.63 5.74 -7.18
N LEU A 218 13.63 5.50 -7.99
CA LEU A 218 14.87 4.86 -7.61
C LEU A 218 16.05 5.82 -7.72
N PRO A 219 17.08 5.67 -6.87
CA PRO A 219 18.38 6.28 -7.12
C PRO A 219 18.93 5.79 -8.47
N ASN A 220 19.62 6.67 -9.21
CA ASN A 220 20.15 6.45 -10.57
C ASN A 220 20.90 5.12 -10.79
N GLN A 221 21.42 4.50 -9.73
CA GLN A 221 22.15 3.22 -9.82
C GLN A 221 21.27 1.99 -10.17
N TYR A 222 19.92 2.11 -10.08
CA TYR A 222 18.98 1.03 -10.36
C TYR A 222 18.15 1.23 -11.65
N GLU A 223 18.28 2.39 -12.32
CA GLU A 223 17.58 2.64 -13.60
C GLU A 223 17.92 1.59 -14.68
N ASN A 224 19.16 1.07 -14.65
CA ASN A 224 19.61 0.04 -15.61
C ASN A 224 18.97 -1.34 -15.42
N ILE A 225 18.46 -1.65 -14.21
CA ILE A 225 17.83 -2.94 -13.93
C ILE A 225 16.47 -3.03 -14.59
N CYS A 226 15.67 -1.95 -14.53
CA CYS A 226 14.36 -1.89 -15.18
C CYS A 226 14.47 -1.98 -16.70
N LEU A 227 15.52 -1.40 -17.31
CA LEU A 227 15.76 -1.48 -18.75
C LEU A 227 16.13 -2.88 -19.24
N LEU A 228 16.85 -3.66 -18.42
CA LEU A 228 17.22 -5.04 -18.76
C LEU A 228 15.98 -5.96 -18.81
N TYR A 229 15.05 -5.86 -17.86
CA TYR A 229 13.84 -6.70 -17.84
C TYR A 229 12.81 -6.33 -18.91
N THR A 230 12.73 -5.07 -19.32
CA THR A 230 11.85 -4.65 -20.42
C THR A 230 12.41 -5.05 -21.79
N SER A 231 13.73 -5.21 -21.94
CA SER A 231 14.37 -5.67 -23.19
C SER A 231 14.25 -7.18 -23.38
N ASP A 232 14.40 -7.99 -22.33
CA ASP A 232 14.30 -9.44 -22.42
C ASP A 232 12.86 -9.92 -22.69
N ALA A 233 11.86 -9.27 -22.11
CA ALA A 233 10.45 -9.57 -22.40
C ALA A 233 10.06 -9.22 -23.86
N ALA A 234 10.77 -8.29 -24.51
CA ALA A 234 10.55 -7.94 -25.92
C ALA A 234 11.23 -8.91 -26.89
N ASP A 235 12.26 -9.64 -26.45
CA ASP A 235 13.02 -10.57 -27.28
C ASP A 235 12.40 -11.98 -27.29
N GLU A 236 11.78 -12.44 -26.21
CA GLU A 236 11.05 -13.71 -26.17
C GLU A 236 9.79 -13.70 -27.04
N SER A 237 9.21 -12.54 -27.35
CA SER A 237 8.04 -12.43 -28.26
C SER A 237 8.38 -12.51 -29.76
N ARG A 238 9.67 -12.63 -30.13
CA ARG A 238 10.13 -12.74 -31.53
C ARG A 238 10.43 -14.15 -32.01
N HIS A 239 10.27 -15.16 -31.16
CA HIS A 239 10.55 -16.57 -31.48
C HIS A 239 9.33 -17.49 -31.37
N VAL A 240 8.16 -17.01 -31.86
CA VAL A 240 6.99 -17.87 -32.14
C VAL A 240 6.52 -17.64 -33.55
#